data_c64e03f13e018d87a0431402d1f2ba6d
#
_entry.id   c64e03f13e018d87a0431402d1f2ba6d
#
_cell.length_a   1.000
_cell.length_b   1.000
_cell.length_c   1.000
_cell.angle_alpha   90.00
_cell.angle_beta   90.00
_cell.angle_gamma   90.00
#
_symmetry.space_group_name_H-M   'P 1'
#
loop_
_entity.id
_entity.type
_entity.pdbx_description
1 polymer ?
#
loop_
_entity_poly.entity_id
_entity_poly.type
_entity_poly.pdbx_seq_one_letter_code
_entity_poly.pdbx_strand_id
1 'polypeptide(L)'
;MGQDQTKQQIEKGLQLYQSNQPEKALQVWTRVLEKSADLVGRFRVLGCLVTAHSEMGRYKEMLKFAVVQIDTARELADADFLLESYLNLARSNEKLCEFHKTISYCKTCLGLPGTRASAQLGGQVSLSMGNAFLGLSLFQKALESFEKALRSAHNNDDAMLECRVCCSLGSFYAQVKDYEKALFFPCKAAELVNNYGKGWSLKYRAMSQYHMAVAYRLLGHLGSAMECCEESMKIALQHGDRPLQALCLLCFADIHRSRGDLELSQLKLHCLSERICRSKGLQRELRAHVVRFHECVEETELYCGLCGESIGERNSRLQALPCSHVFHLRCLQKSGPRSCPNCRRSSMKPGFV
;
A
#
# COMPACT_ATOMS: atom_id res chain seq x y z
N MET A 1 31.65 -11.57 14.10
CA MET A 1 31.73 -10.12 13.85
C MET A 1 31.54 -9.42 15.20
N GLY A 2 32.46 -8.57 15.61
CA GLY A 2 32.38 -7.85 16.88
C GLY A 2 31.31 -6.76 16.86
N GLN A 3 30.92 -6.25 18.04
CA GLN A 3 29.82 -5.28 18.22
C GLN A 3 30.05 -3.98 17.42
N ASP A 4 31.25 -3.42 17.44
CA ASP A 4 31.60 -2.20 16.69
C ASP A 4 31.53 -2.41 15.17
N GLN A 5 31.96 -3.55 14.69
CA GLN A 5 31.89 -3.89 13.27
C GLN A 5 30.43 -4.08 12.81
N THR A 6 29.58 -4.64 13.67
CA THR A 6 28.14 -4.77 13.43
C THR A 6 27.50 -3.37 13.29
N LYS A 7 27.82 -2.45 14.21
CA LYS A 7 27.33 -1.08 14.19
C LYS A 7 27.72 -0.34 12.90
N GLN A 8 29.00 -0.44 12.49
CA GLN A 8 29.48 0.17 11.24
C GLN A 8 28.74 -0.37 9.99
N GLN A 9 28.48 -1.68 9.95
CA GLN A 9 27.75 -2.26 8.82
C GLN A 9 26.27 -1.86 8.80
N ILE A 10 25.63 -1.69 9.97
CA ILE A 10 24.26 -1.15 10.06
C ILE A 10 24.24 0.26 9.47
N GLU A 11 25.17 1.12 9.89
CA GLU A 11 25.29 2.49 9.41
C GLU A 11 25.52 2.56 7.89
N LYS A 12 26.44 1.74 7.38
CA LYS A 12 26.67 1.61 5.94
C LYS A 12 25.39 1.24 5.18
N GLY A 13 24.61 0.30 5.71
CA GLY A 13 23.32 -0.09 5.12
C GLY A 13 22.33 1.07 5.13
N LEU A 14 22.25 1.85 6.21
CA LEU A 14 21.39 3.04 6.29
C LEU A 14 21.79 4.10 5.25
N GLN A 15 23.08 4.37 5.09
CA GLN A 15 23.58 5.32 4.08
C GLN A 15 23.24 4.87 2.65
N LEU A 16 23.40 3.57 2.35
CA LEU A 16 23.01 3.01 1.05
C LEU A 16 21.50 3.15 0.82
N TYR A 17 20.68 2.88 1.84
CA TYR A 17 19.24 3.01 1.75
C TYR A 17 18.81 4.46 1.50
N GLN A 18 19.37 5.41 2.24
CA GLN A 18 19.14 6.86 2.07
C GLN A 18 19.62 7.38 0.70
N SER A 19 20.65 6.74 0.12
CA SER A 19 21.15 7.03 -1.22
C SER A 19 20.36 6.35 -2.34
N ASN A 20 19.14 5.90 -2.05
CA ASN A 20 18.24 5.20 -2.98
C ASN A 20 18.85 3.91 -3.61
N GLN A 21 19.62 3.18 -2.81
CA GLN A 21 20.19 1.88 -3.18
C GLN A 21 19.67 0.76 -2.25
N PRO A 22 18.34 0.53 -2.19
CA PRO A 22 17.73 -0.35 -1.19
C PRO A 22 18.20 -1.80 -1.31
N GLU A 23 18.38 -2.33 -2.52
CA GLU A 23 18.83 -3.71 -2.70
C GLU A 23 20.25 -3.95 -2.14
N LYS A 24 21.15 -2.98 -2.30
CA LYS A 24 22.49 -3.07 -1.71
C LYS A 24 22.44 -2.96 -0.18
N ALA A 25 21.58 -2.11 0.36
CA ALA A 25 21.37 -2.02 1.80
C ALA A 25 20.87 -3.36 2.36
N LEU A 26 19.87 -3.97 1.73
CA LEU A 26 19.35 -5.29 2.11
C LEU A 26 20.45 -6.36 2.10
N GLN A 27 21.31 -6.39 1.07
CA GLN A 27 22.45 -7.32 1.02
C GLN A 27 23.44 -7.13 2.17
N VAL A 28 23.75 -5.89 2.52
CA VAL A 28 24.64 -5.59 3.66
C VAL A 28 24.03 -6.10 4.97
N TRP A 29 22.77 -5.77 5.23
CA TRP A 29 22.09 -6.18 6.46
C TRP A 29 21.87 -7.69 6.55
N THR A 30 21.55 -8.38 5.45
CA THR A 30 21.45 -9.84 5.44
C THR A 30 22.77 -10.51 5.78
N ARG A 31 23.90 -10.03 5.24
CA ARG A 31 25.24 -10.54 5.59
C ARG A 31 25.59 -10.31 7.08
N VAL A 32 25.15 -9.19 7.65
CA VAL A 32 25.33 -8.94 9.09
C VAL A 32 24.52 -9.94 9.91
N LEU A 33 23.28 -10.19 9.52
CA LEU A 33 22.39 -11.13 10.20
C LEU A 33 22.97 -12.56 10.22
N GLU A 34 23.64 -12.98 9.14
CA GLU A 34 24.28 -14.29 9.03
C GLU A 34 25.56 -14.42 9.88
N LYS A 35 26.31 -13.33 10.07
CA LYS A 35 27.67 -13.36 10.63
C LYS A 35 27.76 -12.83 12.07
N SER A 36 26.75 -12.12 12.57
CA SER A 36 26.79 -11.50 13.88
C SER A 36 26.27 -12.44 14.97
N ALA A 37 27.05 -12.60 16.03
CA ALA A 37 26.63 -13.25 17.26
C ALA A 37 26.03 -12.25 18.29
N ASP A 38 26.14 -10.95 18.04
CA ASP A 38 25.60 -9.89 18.88
C ASP A 38 24.06 -9.81 18.74
N LEU A 39 23.33 -10.20 19.76
CA LEU A 39 21.86 -10.22 19.77
C LEU A 39 21.25 -8.83 19.58
N VAL A 40 21.83 -7.79 20.20
CA VAL A 40 21.36 -6.40 20.07
C VAL A 40 21.57 -5.90 18.63
N GLY A 41 22.75 -6.18 18.06
CA GLY A 41 23.05 -5.86 16.67
C GLY A 41 22.12 -6.61 15.70
N ARG A 42 21.85 -7.89 15.93
CA ARG A 42 20.89 -8.69 15.16
C ARG A 42 19.49 -8.10 15.23
N PHE A 43 19.02 -7.73 16.42
CA PHE A 43 17.72 -7.10 16.62
C PHE A 43 17.58 -5.82 15.80
N ARG A 44 18.57 -4.93 15.85
CA ARG A 44 18.59 -3.67 15.09
C ARG A 44 18.58 -3.90 13.57
N VAL A 45 19.38 -4.86 13.08
CA VAL A 45 19.40 -5.23 11.67
C VAL A 45 18.04 -5.76 11.22
N LEU A 46 17.39 -6.60 12.03
CA LEU A 46 16.06 -7.09 11.76
C LEU A 46 15.04 -5.95 11.67
N GLY A 47 15.14 -4.93 12.54
CA GLY A 47 14.33 -3.72 12.46
C GLY A 47 14.54 -2.94 11.15
N CYS A 48 15.80 -2.79 10.71
CA CYS A 48 16.11 -2.19 9.41
C CYS A 48 15.51 -2.97 8.24
N LEU A 49 15.61 -4.30 8.25
CA LEU A 49 15.05 -5.17 7.22
C LEU A 49 13.51 -5.09 7.20
N VAL A 50 12.86 -5.13 8.37
CA VAL A 50 11.41 -4.95 8.50
C VAL A 50 10.96 -3.61 7.90
N THR A 51 11.66 -2.53 8.22
CA THR A 51 11.34 -1.19 7.72
C THR A 51 11.54 -1.10 6.21
N ALA A 52 12.69 -1.54 5.69
CA ALA A 52 12.98 -1.50 4.26
C ALA A 52 11.97 -2.34 3.45
N HIS A 53 11.65 -3.55 3.88
CA HIS A 53 10.65 -4.38 3.21
C HIS A 53 9.24 -3.78 3.29
N SER A 54 8.90 -3.10 4.40
CA SER A 54 7.64 -2.34 4.52
C SER A 54 7.56 -1.21 3.49
N GLU A 55 8.64 -0.45 3.32
CA GLU A 55 8.69 0.67 2.39
C GLU A 55 8.66 0.22 0.93
N MET A 56 9.31 -0.90 0.62
CA MET A 56 9.30 -1.51 -0.72
C MET A 56 8.03 -2.31 -1.03
N GLY A 57 7.04 -2.34 -0.13
CA GLY A 57 5.80 -3.10 -0.31
C GLY A 57 5.96 -4.62 -0.28
N ARG A 58 7.08 -5.14 0.22
CA ARG A 58 7.39 -6.57 0.32
C ARG A 58 6.88 -7.15 1.64
N TYR A 59 5.57 -7.09 1.86
CA TYR A 59 4.94 -7.35 3.16
C TYR A 59 5.11 -8.77 3.70
N LYS A 60 5.26 -9.77 2.83
CA LYS A 60 5.54 -11.15 3.27
C LYS A 60 6.95 -11.29 3.85
N GLU A 61 7.93 -10.65 3.21
CA GLU A 61 9.30 -10.62 3.71
C GLU A 61 9.39 -9.79 5.00
N MET A 62 8.67 -8.66 5.06
CA MET A 62 8.51 -7.87 6.27
C MET A 62 8.04 -8.75 7.44
N LEU A 63 7.00 -9.56 7.25
CA LEU A 63 6.48 -10.45 8.30
C LEU A 63 7.51 -11.51 8.71
N LYS A 64 8.23 -12.11 7.76
CA LYS A 64 9.28 -13.11 8.09
C LYS A 64 10.34 -12.52 9.02
N PHE A 65 10.86 -11.33 8.71
CA PHE A 65 11.87 -10.68 9.56
C PHE A 65 11.29 -10.22 10.88
N ALA A 66 10.03 -9.78 10.94
CA ALA A 66 9.37 -9.44 12.21
C ALA A 66 9.19 -10.66 13.13
N VAL A 67 8.94 -11.85 12.58
CA VAL A 67 8.89 -13.11 13.36
C VAL A 67 10.27 -13.45 13.91
N VAL A 68 11.33 -13.36 13.13
CA VAL A 68 12.69 -13.59 13.63
C VAL A 68 13.08 -12.54 14.68
N GLN A 69 12.61 -11.30 14.51
CA GLN A 69 12.89 -10.22 15.45
C GLN A 69 12.30 -10.47 16.84
N ILE A 70 11.06 -11.01 16.93
CA ILE A 70 10.47 -11.31 18.24
C ILE A 70 11.17 -12.46 18.95
N ASP A 71 11.67 -13.46 18.22
CA ASP A 71 12.45 -14.52 18.82
C ASP A 71 13.77 -13.98 19.40
N THR A 72 14.45 -13.10 18.65
CA THR A 72 15.64 -12.38 19.17
C THR A 72 15.33 -11.50 20.39
N ALA A 73 14.17 -10.83 20.40
CA ALA A 73 13.74 -10.03 21.56
C ALA A 73 13.47 -10.87 22.80
N ARG A 74 12.92 -12.08 22.63
CA ARG A 74 12.73 -13.03 23.75
C ARG A 74 14.04 -13.51 24.34
N GLU A 75 15.05 -13.75 23.49
CA GLU A 75 16.39 -14.10 23.96
C GLU A 75 17.06 -12.95 24.73
N LEU A 76 16.80 -11.70 24.33
CA LEU A 76 17.29 -10.50 25.03
C LEU A 76 16.59 -10.27 26.38
N ALA A 77 15.40 -10.85 26.60
CA ALA A 77 14.57 -10.75 27.80
C ALA A 77 14.30 -9.30 28.24
N ASP A 78 14.18 -8.37 27.29
CA ASP A 78 13.95 -6.94 27.52
C ASP A 78 12.58 -6.51 26.98
N ALA A 79 11.81 -5.81 27.81
CA ALA A 79 10.43 -5.42 27.49
C ALA A 79 10.34 -4.38 26.37
N ASP A 80 11.33 -3.50 26.21
CA ASP A 80 11.35 -2.51 25.14
C ASP A 80 11.56 -3.16 23.76
N PHE A 81 12.46 -4.15 23.67
CA PHE A 81 12.65 -4.94 22.45
C PHE A 81 11.41 -5.79 22.12
N LEU A 82 10.74 -6.35 23.12
CA LEU A 82 9.47 -7.07 22.93
C LEU A 82 8.38 -6.14 22.40
N LEU A 83 8.23 -4.94 22.94
CA LEU A 83 7.26 -3.94 22.48
C LEU A 83 7.47 -3.60 21.01
N GLU A 84 8.70 -3.27 20.61
CA GLU A 84 9.04 -2.95 19.22
C GLU A 84 8.75 -4.13 18.28
N SER A 85 9.08 -5.35 18.70
CA SER A 85 8.83 -6.56 17.91
C SER A 85 7.34 -6.84 17.72
N TYR A 86 6.53 -6.73 18.76
CA TYR A 86 5.07 -6.87 18.64
C TYR A 86 4.45 -5.79 17.77
N LEU A 87 4.96 -4.55 17.84
CA LEU A 87 4.53 -3.48 16.95
C LEU A 87 4.88 -3.80 15.49
N ASN A 88 6.06 -4.33 15.21
CA ASN A 88 6.46 -4.73 13.86
C ASN A 88 5.62 -5.92 13.34
N LEU A 89 5.25 -6.87 14.20
CA LEU A 89 4.28 -7.91 13.87
C LEU A 89 2.88 -7.33 13.57
N ALA A 90 2.41 -6.39 14.38
CA ALA A 90 1.15 -5.70 14.16
C ALA A 90 1.14 -4.98 12.81
N ARG A 91 2.17 -4.18 12.52
CA ARG A 91 2.34 -3.46 11.24
C ARG A 91 2.42 -4.41 10.05
N SER A 92 3.13 -5.54 10.17
CA SER A 92 3.22 -6.54 9.10
C SER A 92 1.87 -7.18 8.79
N ASN A 93 1.11 -7.54 9.83
CA ASN A 93 -0.23 -8.09 9.68
C ASN A 93 -1.24 -7.06 9.15
N GLU A 94 -1.11 -5.77 9.54
CA GLU A 94 -1.88 -4.65 8.98
C GLU A 94 -1.71 -4.58 7.46
N LYS A 95 -0.47 -4.59 6.97
CA LYS A 95 -0.16 -4.55 5.52
C LYS A 95 -0.63 -5.80 4.76
N LEU A 96 -0.76 -6.92 5.44
CA LEU A 96 -1.30 -8.17 4.90
C LEU A 96 -2.83 -8.29 5.06
N CYS A 97 -3.49 -7.24 5.57
CA CYS A 97 -4.94 -7.20 5.85
C CYS A 97 -5.42 -8.28 6.84
N GLU A 98 -4.53 -8.76 7.72
CA GLU A 98 -4.86 -9.66 8.83
C GLU A 98 -5.24 -8.83 10.08
N PHE A 99 -6.32 -8.04 9.98
CA PHE A 99 -6.67 -6.99 10.94
C PHE A 99 -6.93 -7.48 12.35
N HIS A 100 -7.52 -8.67 12.53
CA HIS A 100 -7.72 -9.24 13.86
C HIS A 100 -6.39 -9.56 14.56
N LYS A 101 -5.40 -10.06 13.81
CA LYS A 101 -4.05 -10.29 14.34
C LYS A 101 -3.36 -8.98 14.68
N THR A 102 -3.51 -7.95 13.82
CA THR A 102 -3.01 -6.59 14.09
C THR A 102 -3.52 -6.08 15.42
N ILE A 103 -4.85 -6.14 15.66
CA ILE A 103 -5.46 -5.69 16.90
C ILE A 103 -4.96 -6.49 18.10
N SER A 104 -4.80 -7.82 17.95
CA SER A 104 -4.27 -8.67 19.01
C SER A 104 -2.85 -8.27 19.41
N TYR A 105 -1.94 -8.11 18.44
CA TYR A 105 -0.57 -7.67 18.73
C TYR A 105 -0.49 -6.26 19.31
N CYS A 106 -1.33 -5.33 18.82
CA CYS A 106 -1.42 -3.99 19.41
C CYS A 106 -1.88 -4.02 20.87
N LYS A 107 -2.85 -4.86 21.21
CA LYS A 107 -3.27 -5.08 22.61
C LYS A 107 -2.15 -5.65 23.46
N THR A 108 -1.37 -6.58 22.91
CA THR A 108 -0.17 -7.10 23.59
C THR A 108 0.83 -5.98 23.86
N CYS A 109 1.10 -5.09 22.89
CA CYS A 109 1.95 -3.92 23.10
C CYS A 109 1.47 -3.06 24.27
N LEU A 110 0.17 -2.77 24.33
CA LEU A 110 -0.43 -1.92 25.38
C LEU A 110 -0.46 -2.60 26.76
N GLY A 111 -0.38 -3.92 26.81
CA GLY A 111 -0.36 -4.70 28.04
C GLY A 111 1.03 -4.97 28.61
N LEU A 112 2.10 -4.61 27.92
CA LEU A 112 3.48 -4.78 28.43
C LEU A 112 3.78 -3.77 29.53
N PRO A 113 4.12 -4.20 30.76
CA PRO A 113 4.38 -3.30 31.85
C PRO A 113 5.76 -2.62 31.74
N GLY A 114 5.84 -1.36 32.18
CA GLY A 114 7.11 -0.72 32.49
C GLY A 114 8.05 -0.39 31.32
N THR A 115 7.57 -0.37 30.08
CA THR A 115 8.40 -0.08 28.92
C THR A 115 8.71 1.41 28.78
N ARG A 116 9.98 1.79 28.64
CA ARG A 116 10.40 3.17 28.35
C ARG A 116 9.97 3.59 26.94
N ALA A 117 9.95 2.64 26.01
CA ALA A 117 9.53 2.84 24.62
C ALA A 117 8.02 3.08 24.46
N SER A 118 7.20 2.82 25.47
CA SER A 118 5.74 2.95 25.35
C SER A 118 5.28 4.38 25.04
N ALA A 119 5.98 5.40 25.56
CA ALA A 119 5.69 6.81 25.26
C ALA A 119 5.94 7.17 23.79
N GLN A 120 7.03 6.65 23.20
CA GLN A 120 7.38 6.92 21.80
C GLN A 120 6.60 6.03 20.82
N LEU A 121 6.40 4.76 21.15
CA LEU A 121 5.76 3.80 20.26
C LEU A 121 4.24 3.74 20.38
N GLY A 122 3.67 4.27 21.47
CA GLY A 122 2.21 4.26 21.73
C GLY A 122 1.39 4.90 20.61
N GLY A 123 1.88 5.98 20.02
CA GLY A 123 1.26 6.61 18.86
C GLY A 123 1.26 5.71 17.63
N GLN A 124 2.36 4.99 17.39
CA GLN A 124 2.45 4.03 16.27
C GLN A 124 1.54 2.81 16.48
N VAL A 125 1.41 2.32 17.73
CA VAL A 125 0.45 1.28 18.09
C VAL A 125 -0.98 1.73 17.80
N SER A 126 -1.32 2.97 18.22
CA SER A 126 -2.64 3.56 17.98
C SER A 126 -2.93 3.73 16.49
N LEU A 127 -1.95 4.12 15.68
CA LEU A 127 -2.08 4.21 14.22
C LEU A 127 -2.38 2.84 13.59
N SER A 128 -1.64 1.79 13.97
CA SER A 128 -1.89 0.44 13.45
C SER A 128 -3.24 -0.12 13.88
N MET A 129 -3.69 0.19 15.11
CA MET A 129 -5.06 -0.14 15.55
C MET A 129 -6.12 0.60 14.71
N GLY A 130 -5.94 1.90 14.47
CA GLY A 130 -6.82 2.70 13.65
C GLY A 130 -6.96 2.14 12.23
N ASN A 131 -5.85 1.79 11.59
CA ASN A 131 -5.85 1.19 10.26
C ASN A 131 -6.55 -0.18 10.25
N ALA A 132 -6.34 -1.00 11.29
CA ALA A 132 -7.02 -2.28 11.40
C ALA A 132 -8.53 -2.12 11.61
N PHE A 133 -8.97 -1.19 12.47
CA PHE A 133 -10.39 -0.88 12.65
C PHE A 133 -11.02 -0.32 11.37
N LEU A 134 -10.31 0.55 10.64
CA LEU A 134 -10.76 1.05 9.34
C LEU A 134 -10.93 -0.10 8.34
N GLY A 135 -9.96 -1.01 8.28
CA GLY A 135 -10.04 -2.20 7.44
C GLY A 135 -11.20 -3.15 7.78
N LEU A 136 -11.71 -3.11 9.01
CA LEU A 136 -12.90 -3.81 9.48
C LEU A 136 -14.18 -2.96 9.39
N SER A 137 -14.11 -1.74 8.85
CA SER A 137 -15.22 -0.79 8.78
C SER A 137 -15.78 -0.37 10.15
N LEU A 138 -14.96 -0.45 11.20
CA LEU A 138 -15.30 0.00 12.55
C LEU A 138 -14.90 1.48 12.71
N PHE A 139 -15.61 2.35 12.00
CA PHE A 139 -15.24 3.77 11.79
C PHE A 139 -15.04 4.55 13.08
N GLN A 140 -15.93 4.41 14.08
CA GLN A 140 -15.79 5.11 15.34
C GLN A 140 -14.48 4.76 16.05
N LYS A 141 -14.17 3.47 16.18
CA LYS A 141 -12.92 2.99 16.81
C LYS A 141 -11.67 3.37 16.01
N ALA A 142 -11.80 3.42 14.68
CA ALA A 142 -10.72 3.88 13.82
C ALA A 142 -10.39 5.35 14.08
N LEU A 143 -11.42 6.23 14.12
CA LEU A 143 -11.24 7.66 14.37
C LEU A 143 -10.61 7.92 15.74
N GLU A 144 -11.15 7.31 16.81
CA GLU A 144 -10.58 7.42 18.15
C GLU A 144 -9.12 7.02 18.23
N SER A 145 -8.74 5.96 17.47
CA SER A 145 -7.36 5.48 17.41
C SER A 145 -6.46 6.44 16.63
N PHE A 146 -6.93 7.02 15.52
CA PHE A 146 -6.19 8.03 14.76
C PHE A 146 -6.00 9.32 15.55
N GLU A 147 -7.01 9.77 16.30
CA GLU A 147 -6.88 10.92 17.18
C GLU A 147 -5.86 10.71 18.29
N LYS A 148 -5.83 9.51 18.90
CA LYS A 148 -4.79 9.16 19.88
C LYS A 148 -3.39 9.20 19.25
N ALA A 149 -3.25 8.65 18.04
CA ALA A 149 -1.98 8.66 17.31
C ALA A 149 -1.55 10.09 16.98
N LEU A 150 -2.47 10.95 16.54
CA LEU A 150 -2.20 12.35 16.21
C LEU A 150 -1.77 13.16 17.45
N ARG A 151 -2.48 13.00 18.59
CA ARG A 151 -2.07 13.61 19.85
C ARG A 151 -0.67 13.15 20.28
N SER A 152 -0.36 11.86 20.13
CA SER A 152 0.97 11.34 20.43
C SER A 152 2.03 11.94 19.51
N ALA A 153 1.75 12.09 18.23
CA ALA A 153 2.66 12.71 17.27
C ALA A 153 2.98 14.16 17.65
N HIS A 154 1.96 14.96 18.00
CA HIS A 154 2.15 16.34 18.42
C HIS A 154 2.90 16.46 19.76
N ASN A 155 2.59 15.60 20.73
CA ASN A 155 3.23 15.63 22.05
C ASN A 155 4.72 15.25 22.01
N ASN A 156 5.15 14.50 20.99
CA ASN A 156 6.53 14.03 20.83
C ASN A 156 7.25 14.70 19.65
N ASP A 157 6.68 15.69 19.01
CA ASP A 157 7.19 16.34 17.79
C ASP A 157 7.57 15.31 16.69
N ASP A 158 6.78 14.20 16.59
CA ASP A 158 7.01 13.13 15.62
C ASP A 158 6.27 13.44 14.31
N ALA A 159 6.91 14.25 13.48
CA ALA A 159 6.37 14.65 12.19
C ALA A 159 6.19 13.46 11.22
N MET A 160 6.98 12.38 11.36
CA MET A 160 6.81 11.17 10.56
C MET A 160 5.51 10.43 10.95
N LEU A 161 5.23 10.31 12.23
CA LEU A 161 3.98 9.74 12.71
C LEU A 161 2.80 10.60 12.28
N GLU A 162 2.90 11.93 12.42
CA GLU A 162 1.87 12.87 11.98
C GLU A 162 1.54 12.69 10.48
N CYS A 163 2.55 12.65 9.62
CA CYS A 163 2.39 12.41 8.19
C CYS A 163 1.65 11.09 7.91
N ARG A 164 2.03 10.02 8.59
CA ARG A 164 1.40 8.70 8.43
C ARG A 164 -0.05 8.70 8.90
N VAL A 165 -0.35 9.37 10.01
CA VAL A 165 -1.73 9.53 10.51
C VAL A 165 -2.56 10.34 9.52
N CYS A 166 -2.03 11.44 8.99
CA CYS A 166 -2.70 12.26 7.97
C CYS A 166 -3.03 11.46 6.71
N CYS A 167 -2.13 10.62 6.20
CA CYS A 167 -2.44 9.71 5.09
C CYS A 167 -3.59 8.73 5.43
N SER A 168 -3.60 8.17 6.64
CA SER A 168 -4.66 7.27 7.09
C SER A 168 -6.00 7.97 7.28
N LEU A 169 -6.00 9.21 7.81
CA LEU A 169 -7.19 10.05 7.91
C LEU A 169 -7.76 10.43 6.55
N GLY A 170 -6.91 10.70 5.54
CA GLY A 170 -7.35 10.89 4.16
C GLY A 170 -8.15 9.69 3.64
N SER A 171 -7.63 8.48 3.86
CA SER A 171 -8.34 7.24 3.50
C SER A 171 -9.63 7.05 4.31
N PHE A 172 -9.62 7.37 5.61
CA PHE A 172 -10.79 7.30 6.47
C PHE A 172 -11.91 8.23 5.97
N TYR A 173 -11.60 9.52 5.77
CA TYR A 173 -12.61 10.50 5.34
C TYR A 173 -13.13 10.23 3.92
N ALA A 174 -12.31 9.67 3.03
CA ALA A 174 -12.79 9.21 1.73
C ALA A 174 -13.84 8.09 1.85
N GLN A 175 -13.68 7.15 2.82
CA GLN A 175 -14.63 6.07 3.04
C GLN A 175 -15.94 6.55 3.71
N VAL A 176 -15.87 7.53 4.60
CA VAL A 176 -17.07 8.13 5.22
C VAL A 176 -17.69 9.25 4.38
N LYS A 177 -17.16 9.49 3.18
CA LYS A 177 -17.66 10.46 2.18
C LYS A 177 -17.54 11.93 2.60
N ASP A 178 -16.66 12.26 3.51
CA ASP A 178 -16.26 13.66 3.81
C ASP A 178 -15.05 14.02 2.94
N TYR A 179 -15.31 14.39 1.68
CA TYR A 179 -14.27 14.54 0.67
C TYR A 179 -13.37 15.75 0.88
N GLU A 180 -13.87 16.79 1.54
CA GLU A 180 -13.07 17.95 1.92
C GLU A 180 -11.97 17.56 2.91
N LYS A 181 -12.33 16.84 3.98
CA LYS A 181 -11.34 16.32 4.91
C LYS A 181 -10.46 15.23 4.30
N ALA A 182 -11.01 14.43 3.38
CA ALA A 182 -10.22 13.44 2.62
C ALA A 182 -9.10 14.08 1.80
N LEU A 183 -9.27 15.34 1.36
CA LEU A 183 -8.23 16.13 0.68
C LEU A 183 -7.33 16.86 1.70
N PHE A 184 -7.91 17.48 2.73
CA PHE A 184 -7.17 18.29 3.70
C PHE A 184 -6.00 17.54 4.35
N PHE A 185 -6.25 16.31 4.84
CA PHE A 185 -5.22 15.56 5.56
C PHE A 185 -4.06 15.09 4.66
N PRO A 186 -4.27 14.55 3.45
CA PRO A 186 -3.15 14.25 2.57
C PRO A 186 -2.36 15.48 2.10
N CYS A 187 -3.00 16.64 1.93
CA CYS A 187 -2.30 17.89 1.67
C CYS A 187 -1.37 18.25 2.82
N LYS A 188 -1.86 18.17 4.07
CA LYS A 188 -1.02 18.36 5.25
C LYS A 188 0.13 17.36 5.32
N ALA A 189 -0.09 16.09 4.98
CA ALA A 189 0.97 15.10 4.90
C ALA A 189 2.03 15.47 3.85
N ALA A 190 1.62 15.98 2.69
CA ALA A 190 2.53 16.44 1.63
C ALA A 190 3.37 17.66 2.07
N GLU A 191 2.78 18.60 2.81
CA GLU A 191 3.50 19.74 3.39
C GLU A 191 4.55 19.28 4.41
N LEU A 192 4.20 18.37 5.31
CA LEU A 192 5.13 17.80 6.28
C LEU A 192 6.33 17.14 5.58
N VAL A 193 6.10 16.33 4.55
CA VAL A 193 7.15 15.69 3.77
C VAL A 193 8.08 16.71 3.09
N ASN A 194 7.54 17.80 2.56
CA ASN A 194 8.32 18.84 1.88
C ASN A 194 9.18 19.66 2.85
N ASN A 195 8.67 19.94 4.05
CA ASN A 195 9.34 20.81 5.02
C ASN A 195 10.53 20.12 5.72
N TYR A 196 10.52 18.81 5.86
CA TYR A 196 11.56 18.06 6.60
C TYR A 196 12.74 17.56 5.74
N GLY A 197 12.77 17.82 4.43
CA GLY A 197 13.96 17.68 3.57
C GLY A 197 14.32 16.25 3.16
N LYS A 198 15.58 16.06 2.74
CA LYS A 198 16.05 14.88 1.99
C LYS A 198 16.08 13.53 2.74
N GLY A 199 15.79 13.48 4.01
CA GLY A 199 15.85 12.25 4.83
C GLY A 199 14.53 11.49 4.94
N TRP A 200 13.44 12.02 4.40
CA TRP A 200 12.12 11.42 4.51
C TRP A 200 11.86 10.35 3.45
N SER A 201 11.18 9.30 3.88
CA SER A 201 10.85 8.19 2.99
C SER A 201 10.04 8.65 1.78
N LEU A 202 10.56 8.38 0.58
CA LEU A 202 9.87 8.59 -0.69
C LEU A 202 8.49 7.92 -0.73
N LYS A 203 8.33 6.84 0.03
CA LYS A 203 7.05 6.16 0.18
C LYS A 203 5.94 7.08 0.68
N TYR A 204 6.19 7.86 1.73
CA TYR A 204 5.14 8.72 2.32
C TYR A 204 4.82 9.91 1.40
N ARG A 205 5.81 10.39 0.65
CA ARG A 205 5.57 11.35 -0.43
C ARG A 205 4.66 10.77 -1.52
N ALA A 206 4.93 9.55 -1.97
CA ALA A 206 4.08 8.89 -2.96
C ALA A 206 2.68 8.59 -2.39
N MET A 207 2.58 8.19 -1.12
CA MET A 207 1.29 7.91 -0.49
C MET A 207 0.43 9.16 -0.31
N SER A 208 1.01 10.29 0.10
CA SER A 208 0.25 11.56 0.18
C SER A 208 -0.31 11.96 -1.17
N GLN A 209 0.49 11.88 -2.24
CA GLN A 209 0.06 12.14 -3.60
C GLN A 209 -1.07 11.18 -4.05
N TYR A 210 -0.94 9.89 -3.74
CA TYR A 210 -2.01 8.92 -4.02
C TYR A 210 -3.33 9.28 -3.33
N HIS A 211 -3.30 9.60 -2.03
CA HIS A 211 -4.51 9.96 -1.29
C HIS A 211 -5.10 11.31 -1.76
N MET A 212 -4.27 12.27 -2.16
CA MET A 212 -4.72 13.50 -2.82
C MET A 212 -5.42 13.19 -4.14
N ALA A 213 -4.85 12.30 -4.97
CA ALA A 213 -5.46 11.88 -6.23
C ALA A 213 -6.85 11.26 -6.01
N VAL A 214 -6.99 10.39 -5.01
CA VAL A 214 -8.29 9.80 -4.64
C VAL A 214 -9.29 10.88 -4.22
N ALA A 215 -8.87 11.81 -3.37
CA ALA A 215 -9.75 12.88 -2.87
C ALA A 215 -10.16 13.86 -3.99
N TYR A 216 -9.22 14.30 -4.83
CA TYR A 216 -9.54 15.16 -5.99
C TYR A 216 -10.51 14.48 -6.96
N ARG A 217 -10.34 13.17 -7.21
CA ARG A 217 -11.29 12.43 -8.03
C ARG A 217 -12.69 12.41 -7.44
N LEU A 218 -12.80 12.19 -6.12
CA LEU A 218 -14.08 12.16 -5.41
C LEU A 218 -14.77 13.54 -5.38
N LEU A 219 -13.99 14.62 -5.43
CA LEU A 219 -14.47 16.01 -5.57
C LEU A 219 -14.76 16.40 -7.04
N GLY A 220 -14.48 15.54 -8.01
CA GLY A 220 -14.69 15.82 -9.43
C GLY A 220 -13.55 16.60 -10.11
N HIS A 221 -12.45 16.90 -9.42
CA HIS A 221 -11.28 17.61 -9.92
C HIS A 221 -10.34 16.64 -10.66
N LEU A 222 -10.79 16.11 -11.80
CA LEU A 222 -10.13 14.99 -12.50
C LEU A 222 -8.76 15.33 -13.08
N GLY A 223 -8.48 16.60 -13.38
CA GLY A 223 -7.15 17.08 -13.82
C GLY A 223 -6.12 16.93 -12.71
N SER A 224 -6.37 17.54 -11.54
CA SER A 224 -5.51 17.47 -10.36
C SER A 224 -5.37 16.04 -9.84
N ALA A 225 -6.44 15.23 -9.93
CA ALA A 225 -6.39 13.81 -9.59
C ALA A 225 -5.40 13.05 -10.48
N MET A 226 -5.37 13.34 -11.78
CA MET A 226 -4.44 12.72 -12.72
C MET A 226 -2.99 13.09 -12.40
N GLU A 227 -2.69 14.36 -12.23
CA GLU A 227 -1.34 14.87 -11.90
C GLU A 227 -0.78 14.24 -10.61
N CYS A 228 -1.57 14.24 -9.54
CA CYS A 228 -1.18 13.61 -8.29
C CYS A 228 -0.97 12.09 -8.43
N CYS A 229 -1.81 11.42 -9.20
CA CYS A 229 -1.68 9.98 -9.43
C CYS A 229 -0.43 9.64 -10.25
N GLU A 230 -0.08 10.43 -11.25
CA GLU A 230 1.13 10.30 -12.06
C GLU A 230 2.39 10.48 -11.21
N GLU A 231 2.44 11.51 -10.36
CA GLU A 231 3.59 11.73 -9.48
C GLU A 231 3.74 10.59 -8.46
N SER A 232 2.63 10.12 -7.87
CA SER A 232 2.64 8.94 -7.00
C SER A 232 3.16 7.69 -7.72
N MET A 233 2.67 7.42 -8.93
CA MET A 233 3.10 6.27 -9.74
C MET A 233 4.59 6.35 -10.08
N LYS A 234 5.09 7.52 -10.48
CA LYS A 234 6.49 7.75 -10.79
C LYS A 234 7.41 7.41 -9.62
N ILE A 235 7.08 7.90 -8.42
CA ILE A 235 7.86 7.59 -7.22
C ILE A 235 7.74 6.10 -6.86
N ALA A 236 6.55 5.52 -6.95
CA ALA A 236 6.33 4.10 -6.65
C ALA A 236 7.08 3.17 -7.61
N LEU A 237 7.25 3.55 -8.88
CA LEU A 237 8.08 2.82 -9.85
C LEU A 237 9.56 2.91 -9.49
N GLN A 238 10.07 4.09 -9.17
CA GLN A 238 11.46 4.32 -8.78
C GLN A 238 11.85 3.53 -7.51
N HIS A 239 10.92 3.42 -6.56
CA HIS A 239 11.15 2.75 -5.27
C HIS A 239 10.80 1.25 -5.27
N GLY A 240 10.18 0.76 -6.35
CA GLY A 240 9.77 -0.64 -6.47
C GLY A 240 8.58 -1.02 -5.60
N ASP A 241 7.78 -0.06 -5.11
CA ASP A 241 6.57 -0.31 -4.31
C ASP A 241 5.42 -0.82 -5.17
N ARG A 242 5.40 -2.12 -5.44
CA ARG A 242 4.39 -2.78 -6.27
C ARG A 242 2.95 -2.62 -5.75
N PRO A 243 2.65 -2.71 -4.43
CA PRO A 243 1.31 -2.44 -3.93
C PRO A 243 0.82 -1.03 -4.24
N LEU A 244 1.66 -0.01 -4.06
CA LEU A 244 1.29 1.37 -4.37
C LEU A 244 1.11 1.59 -5.88
N GLN A 245 1.97 0.98 -6.72
CA GLN A 245 1.75 0.97 -8.18
C GLN A 245 0.38 0.40 -8.55
N ALA A 246 -0.03 -0.69 -7.90
CA ALA A 246 -1.35 -1.28 -8.12
C ALA A 246 -2.49 -0.33 -7.70
N LEU A 247 -2.36 0.34 -6.55
CA LEU A 247 -3.33 1.35 -6.10
C LEU A 247 -3.41 2.54 -7.05
N CYS A 248 -2.28 3.03 -7.58
CA CYS A 248 -2.27 4.08 -8.60
C CYS A 248 -2.97 3.64 -9.89
N LEU A 249 -2.76 2.39 -10.35
CA LEU A 249 -3.46 1.88 -11.53
C LEU A 249 -4.98 1.80 -11.32
N LEU A 250 -5.44 1.42 -10.13
CA LEU A 250 -6.87 1.47 -9.77
C LEU A 250 -7.39 2.91 -9.80
N CYS A 251 -6.62 3.86 -9.24
CA CYS A 251 -6.99 5.27 -9.26
C CYS A 251 -7.09 5.82 -10.69
N PHE A 252 -6.12 5.51 -11.56
CA PHE A 252 -6.18 5.85 -12.99
C PHE A 252 -7.41 5.27 -13.67
N ALA A 253 -7.74 3.99 -13.42
CA ALA A 253 -8.93 3.37 -13.97
C ALA A 253 -10.20 4.12 -13.55
N ASP A 254 -10.32 4.50 -12.27
CA ASP A 254 -11.44 5.28 -11.78
C ASP A 254 -11.50 6.70 -12.37
N ILE A 255 -10.34 7.37 -12.56
CA ILE A 255 -10.29 8.70 -13.18
C ILE A 255 -10.74 8.62 -14.65
N HIS A 256 -10.25 7.64 -15.41
CA HIS A 256 -10.66 7.45 -16.81
C HIS A 256 -12.15 7.12 -16.92
N ARG A 257 -12.65 6.24 -16.04
CA ARG A 257 -14.09 5.95 -15.95
C ARG A 257 -14.90 7.23 -15.66
N SER A 258 -14.47 8.07 -14.72
CA SER A 258 -15.15 9.32 -14.39
C SER A 258 -15.11 10.34 -15.53
N ARG A 259 -14.17 10.22 -16.48
CA ARG A 259 -14.10 11.00 -17.72
C ARG A 259 -14.95 10.40 -18.86
N GLY A 260 -15.57 9.22 -18.66
CA GLY A 260 -16.25 8.49 -19.71
C GLY A 260 -15.32 7.69 -20.64
N ASP A 261 -14.06 7.59 -20.32
CA ASP A 261 -13.04 6.89 -21.11
C ASP A 261 -12.92 5.42 -20.64
N LEU A 262 -13.92 4.63 -21.05
CA LEU A 262 -14.07 3.26 -20.55
C LEU A 262 -13.00 2.31 -21.08
N GLU A 263 -12.49 2.52 -22.29
CA GLU A 263 -11.44 1.66 -22.84
C GLU A 263 -10.14 1.78 -22.05
N LEU A 264 -9.70 3.01 -21.71
CA LEU A 264 -8.51 3.23 -20.88
C LEU A 264 -8.73 2.75 -19.46
N SER A 265 -9.93 2.93 -18.88
CA SER A 265 -10.29 2.39 -17.57
C SER A 265 -10.13 0.88 -17.53
N GLN A 266 -10.68 0.17 -18.52
CA GLN A 266 -10.58 -1.27 -18.64
C GLN A 266 -9.15 -1.77 -18.82
N LEU A 267 -8.35 -1.09 -19.66
CA LEU A 267 -6.94 -1.42 -19.86
C LEU A 267 -6.17 -1.37 -18.54
N LYS A 268 -6.39 -0.34 -17.70
CA LYS A 268 -5.75 -0.22 -16.39
C LYS A 268 -6.16 -1.35 -15.44
N LEU A 269 -7.45 -1.73 -15.42
CA LEU A 269 -7.93 -2.84 -14.61
C LEU A 269 -7.37 -4.20 -15.09
N HIS A 270 -7.21 -4.39 -16.39
CA HIS A 270 -6.63 -5.60 -16.96
C HIS A 270 -5.15 -5.75 -16.59
N CYS A 271 -4.35 -4.70 -16.72
CA CYS A 271 -2.95 -4.69 -16.29
C CYS A 271 -2.76 -5.03 -14.80
N LEU A 272 -3.78 -4.79 -13.99
CA LEU A 272 -3.79 -5.11 -12.57
C LEU A 272 -4.07 -6.57 -12.27
N SER A 273 -5.00 -7.20 -12.99
CA SER A 273 -5.45 -8.56 -12.70
C SER A 273 -4.31 -9.57 -12.77
N GLU A 274 -3.33 -9.34 -13.63
CA GLU A 274 -2.13 -10.18 -13.76
C GLU A 274 -1.13 -10.00 -12.59
N ARG A 275 -1.12 -8.84 -11.94
CA ARG A 275 -0.13 -8.49 -10.91
C ARG A 275 -0.59 -8.72 -9.47
N ILE A 276 -1.91 -8.78 -9.23
CA ILE A 276 -2.51 -8.74 -7.88
C ILE A 276 -2.79 -10.11 -7.26
N CYS A 277 -2.63 -11.21 -7.96
CA CYS A 277 -3.02 -12.57 -7.52
C CYS A 277 -2.57 -13.01 -6.11
N ARG A 278 -1.80 -12.20 -5.37
CA ARG A 278 -1.16 -12.60 -4.11
C ARG A 278 -1.48 -11.72 -2.88
N SER A 279 -2.25 -10.64 -3.00
CA SER A 279 -2.59 -9.76 -1.87
C SER A 279 -4.10 -9.71 -1.63
N LYS A 280 -4.57 -10.16 -0.46
CA LYS A 280 -5.99 -10.15 -0.09
C LYS A 280 -6.62 -8.75 -0.09
N GLY A 281 -5.87 -7.73 0.36
CA GLY A 281 -6.34 -6.35 0.38
C GLY A 281 -6.54 -5.78 -1.02
N LEU A 282 -5.55 -5.95 -1.91
CA LEU A 282 -5.63 -5.52 -3.29
C LEU A 282 -6.69 -6.29 -4.08
N GLN A 283 -6.92 -7.58 -3.77
CA GLN A 283 -8.03 -8.34 -4.36
C GLN A 283 -9.40 -7.77 -3.99
N ARG A 284 -9.58 -7.32 -2.74
CA ARG A 284 -10.83 -6.67 -2.30
C ARG A 284 -11.05 -5.36 -3.03
N GLU A 285 -10.02 -4.51 -3.10
CA GLU A 285 -10.06 -3.25 -3.85
C GLU A 285 -10.37 -3.50 -5.34
N LEU A 286 -9.67 -4.43 -5.97
CA LEU A 286 -9.92 -4.79 -7.37
C LEU A 286 -11.36 -5.23 -7.60
N ARG A 287 -11.93 -6.08 -6.71
CA ARG A 287 -13.33 -6.50 -6.83
C ARG A 287 -14.29 -5.32 -6.78
N ALA A 288 -14.09 -4.38 -5.86
CA ALA A 288 -14.92 -3.18 -5.76
C ALA A 288 -14.82 -2.31 -7.01
N HIS A 289 -13.63 -2.18 -7.60
CA HIS A 289 -13.43 -1.46 -8.86
C HIS A 289 -14.07 -2.17 -10.06
N VAL A 290 -13.96 -3.49 -10.12
CA VAL A 290 -14.61 -4.29 -11.18
C VAL A 290 -16.14 -4.15 -11.11
N VAL A 291 -16.72 -4.19 -9.91
CA VAL A 291 -18.17 -3.97 -9.74
C VAL A 291 -18.57 -2.59 -10.26
N ARG A 292 -17.88 -1.52 -9.82
CA ARG A 292 -18.16 -0.16 -10.32
C ARG A 292 -17.99 -0.02 -11.83
N PHE A 293 -17.02 -0.72 -12.41
CA PHE A 293 -16.80 -0.73 -13.84
C PHE A 293 -17.99 -1.40 -14.57
N HIS A 294 -18.46 -2.55 -14.07
CA HIS A 294 -19.63 -3.22 -14.64
C HIS A 294 -20.90 -2.38 -14.55
N GLU A 295 -21.15 -1.73 -13.41
CA GLU A 295 -22.26 -0.79 -13.25
C GLU A 295 -22.21 0.32 -14.30
N CYS A 296 -21.04 0.90 -14.55
CA CYS A 296 -20.85 1.93 -15.56
C CYS A 296 -21.03 1.40 -17.00
N VAL A 297 -20.61 0.16 -17.27
CA VAL A 297 -20.84 -0.50 -18.58
C VAL A 297 -22.31 -0.75 -18.83
N GLU A 298 -23.06 -1.18 -17.80
CA GLU A 298 -24.53 -1.38 -17.90
C GLU A 298 -25.25 -0.05 -18.22
N GLU A 299 -24.80 1.07 -17.62
CA GLU A 299 -25.37 2.40 -17.88
C GLU A 299 -25.08 2.94 -19.29
N THR A 300 -23.99 2.48 -19.94
CA THR A 300 -23.55 3.00 -21.25
C THR A 300 -24.00 2.17 -22.46
N GLU A 301 -24.80 1.11 -22.26
CA GLU A 301 -25.31 0.25 -23.34
C GLU A 301 -24.21 -0.19 -24.35
N LEU A 302 -23.12 -0.73 -23.85
CA LEU A 302 -22.07 -1.27 -24.70
C LEU A 302 -22.52 -2.57 -25.38
N TYR A 303 -22.15 -2.74 -26.65
CA TYR A 303 -22.50 -3.90 -27.44
C TYR A 303 -21.29 -4.79 -27.74
N CYS A 304 -21.50 -6.10 -27.72
CA CYS A 304 -20.50 -7.06 -28.17
C CYS A 304 -20.24 -6.93 -29.66
N GLY A 305 -19.02 -6.61 -30.07
CA GLY A 305 -18.65 -6.44 -31.48
C GLY A 305 -18.74 -7.69 -32.34
N LEU A 306 -19.09 -8.87 -31.77
CA LEU A 306 -19.29 -10.13 -32.49
C LEU A 306 -20.75 -10.51 -32.68
N CYS A 307 -21.63 -10.27 -31.71
CA CYS A 307 -23.03 -10.64 -31.80
C CYS A 307 -23.99 -9.44 -31.86
N GLY A 308 -23.50 -8.23 -31.59
CA GLY A 308 -24.33 -7.02 -31.56
C GLY A 308 -25.27 -6.92 -30.35
N GLU A 309 -25.22 -7.86 -29.40
CA GLU A 309 -26.06 -7.84 -28.21
C GLU A 309 -25.41 -6.99 -27.12
N SER A 310 -26.22 -6.42 -26.21
CA SER A 310 -25.76 -5.62 -25.09
C SER A 310 -24.78 -6.41 -24.19
N ILE A 311 -23.73 -5.73 -23.75
CA ILE A 311 -22.71 -6.30 -22.85
C ILE A 311 -23.16 -6.27 -21.38
N GLY A 312 -24.24 -5.59 -21.06
CA GLY A 312 -24.76 -5.41 -19.69
C GLY A 312 -25.72 -6.50 -19.17
N GLU A 313 -26.11 -7.48 -19.97
CA GLU A 313 -27.06 -8.51 -19.51
C GLU A 313 -26.47 -9.40 -18.42
N ARG A 314 -27.26 -9.59 -17.34
CA ARG A 314 -26.87 -10.22 -16.05
C ARG A 314 -26.28 -11.63 -16.14
N ASN A 315 -26.38 -12.33 -17.25
CA ASN A 315 -25.92 -13.72 -17.42
C ASN A 315 -24.75 -13.88 -18.40
N SER A 316 -24.20 -12.82 -18.94
CA SER A 316 -23.09 -12.89 -19.90
C SER A 316 -21.72 -12.83 -19.20
N ARG A 317 -20.92 -13.89 -19.33
CA ARG A 317 -19.51 -13.82 -18.95
C ARG A 317 -18.75 -13.00 -19.99
N LEU A 318 -18.03 -11.97 -19.52
CA LEU A 318 -17.26 -11.06 -20.36
C LEU A 318 -15.78 -11.47 -20.40
N GLN A 319 -15.16 -11.24 -21.55
CA GLN A 319 -13.71 -11.37 -21.75
C GLN A 319 -13.18 -10.08 -22.35
N ALA A 320 -12.26 -9.45 -21.65
CA ALA A 320 -11.47 -8.35 -22.17
C ALA A 320 -10.19 -8.87 -22.85
N LEU A 321 -9.85 -8.30 -24.00
CA LEU A 321 -8.58 -8.59 -24.67
C LEU A 321 -7.51 -7.54 -24.35
N PRO A 322 -6.21 -7.83 -24.55
CA PRO A 322 -5.14 -6.88 -24.30
C PRO A 322 -5.27 -5.54 -25.05
N CYS A 323 -6.04 -5.52 -26.12
CA CYS A 323 -6.37 -4.32 -26.91
C CYS A 323 -7.57 -3.54 -26.36
N SER A 324 -8.04 -3.83 -25.16
CA SER A 324 -9.16 -3.19 -24.46
C SER A 324 -10.57 -3.46 -25.02
N HIS A 325 -10.73 -4.26 -26.07
CA HIS A 325 -12.04 -4.64 -26.55
C HIS A 325 -12.66 -5.72 -25.66
N VAL A 326 -13.96 -5.56 -25.36
CA VAL A 326 -14.76 -6.47 -24.54
C VAL A 326 -15.72 -7.27 -25.42
N PHE A 327 -15.84 -8.55 -25.10
CA PHE A 327 -16.74 -9.47 -25.79
C PHE A 327 -17.40 -10.41 -24.79
N HIS A 328 -18.56 -10.97 -25.17
CA HIS A 328 -19.07 -12.12 -24.46
C HIS A 328 -18.07 -13.29 -24.60
N LEU A 329 -17.77 -13.95 -23.50
CA LEU A 329 -16.84 -15.10 -23.49
C LEU A 329 -17.23 -16.16 -24.52
N ARG A 330 -18.54 -16.45 -24.63
CA ARG A 330 -19.10 -17.41 -25.62
C ARG A 330 -18.85 -16.98 -27.06
N CYS A 331 -18.95 -15.69 -27.36
CA CYS A 331 -18.69 -15.16 -28.70
C CYS A 331 -17.22 -15.27 -29.06
N LEU A 332 -16.34 -14.94 -28.13
CA LEU A 332 -14.90 -15.04 -28.32
C LEU A 332 -14.44 -16.50 -28.50
N GLN A 333 -15.02 -17.44 -27.75
CA GLN A 333 -14.71 -18.88 -27.86
C GLN A 333 -15.15 -19.48 -29.22
N LYS A 334 -16.23 -18.96 -29.79
CA LYS A 334 -16.73 -19.40 -31.12
C LYS A 334 -15.92 -18.83 -32.29
N SER A 335 -15.30 -17.65 -32.12
CA SER A 335 -14.61 -16.96 -33.22
C SER A 335 -13.17 -17.42 -33.44
N GLY A 336 -12.62 -18.31 -32.57
CA GLY A 336 -11.24 -18.81 -32.64
C GLY A 336 -10.21 -17.83 -32.07
N PRO A 337 -9.28 -18.28 -31.23
CA PRO A 337 -8.75 -17.48 -30.12
C PRO A 337 -7.43 -16.76 -30.36
N ARG A 338 -7.04 -16.36 -31.55
CA ARG A 338 -5.66 -15.82 -31.74
C ARG A 338 -5.56 -14.32 -32.03
N SER A 339 -6.65 -13.62 -32.28
CA SER A 339 -6.64 -12.18 -32.58
C SER A 339 -7.92 -11.50 -32.16
N CYS A 340 -7.86 -10.20 -31.83
CA CYS A 340 -9.07 -9.43 -31.57
C CYS A 340 -9.88 -9.26 -32.87
N PRO A 341 -11.19 -9.65 -32.90
CA PRO A 341 -12.01 -9.49 -34.07
C PRO A 341 -12.16 -8.04 -34.54
N ASN A 342 -12.18 -7.08 -33.58
CA ASN A 342 -12.38 -5.67 -33.88
C ASN A 342 -11.11 -4.98 -34.43
N CYS A 343 -9.92 -5.31 -33.93
CA CYS A 343 -8.71 -4.61 -34.32
C CYS A 343 -7.70 -5.51 -35.06
N ARG A 344 -8.02 -6.79 -35.27
CA ARG A 344 -7.14 -7.80 -35.89
C ARG A 344 -5.72 -7.86 -35.28
N ARG A 345 -5.52 -7.32 -34.08
CA ARG A 345 -4.25 -7.39 -33.37
C ARG A 345 -4.11 -8.77 -32.73
N SER A 346 -2.97 -9.39 -32.97
CA SER A 346 -2.59 -10.69 -32.39
C SER A 346 -2.70 -10.61 -30.86
N SER A 347 -3.22 -11.69 -30.23
CA SER A 347 -3.22 -11.87 -28.77
C SER A 347 -1.86 -12.20 -28.18
N MET A 348 -0.75 -11.91 -28.88
CA MET A 348 0.59 -12.07 -28.35
C MET A 348 0.75 -11.20 -27.10
N LYS A 349 1.27 -11.81 -26.03
CA LYS A 349 1.61 -11.15 -24.78
C LYS A 349 2.37 -9.87 -25.09
N PRO A 350 2.00 -8.72 -24.50
CA PRO A 350 2.81 -7.52 -24.64
C PRO A 350 4.20 -7.82 -24.09
N GLY A 351 5.19 -7.83 -24.98
CA GLY A 351 6.59 -7.77 -24.60
C GLY A 351 6.77 -6.49 -23.82
N PHE A 352 7.43 -6.55 -22.70
CA PHE A 352 7.78 -5.43 -21.87
C PHE A 352 8.63 -4.44 -22.69
N VAL A 353 8.16 -3.20 -22.80
CA VAL A 353 8.99 -2.02 -23.01
C VAL A 353 8.92 -1.21 -21.73
#